data_abc7816b1bf1895762e6c4c093306a43
#
_entry.id   abc7816b1bf1895762e6c4c093306a43
#
_cell.length_a   1.000
_cell.length_b   1.000
_cell.length_c   1.000
_cell.angle_alpha   90.00
_cell.angle_beta   90.00
_cell.angle_gamma   90.00
#
_symmetry.space_group_name_H-M   'P 1'
#
loop_
_entity.id
_entity.type
_entity.pdbx_description
1 polymer ?
#
loop_
_entity_poly.entity_id
_entity_poly.type
_entity_poly.pdbx_seq_one_letter_code
_entity_poly.pdbx_strand_id
1 'polypeptide(L)'
;MPCSGKILQATNSAFLEKAEYVLQKLLPTRIGSDGRIMEWMEEYEECEPGHRHISHLYGLHPSEQITVDNTPKLAEAARKTLETRLKNGGGHTGWSRAWIINHYAKLWDGEIAYHNIEQMLASSIYPNLFDRHPPFQIDGNFGVTAAIAEMLVQSTAERIILLPALPVAWTTGSVKGLRIKGNAEISLKWEEHKLTECTIHAYEKLHTRIIYRNKTMKIILEKGEEKNMML
;
A
#
# COMPACT_ATOMS: atom_id res chain seq x y z
N MET A 1 12.82 -11.14 -0.43
CA MET A 1 12.35 -11.02 0.98
C MET A 1 12.85 -12.21 1.77
N PRO A 2 13.38 -12.08 2.98
CA PRO A 2 13.64 -13.24 3.82
C PRO A 2 12.31 -13.92 4.13
N CYS A 3 12.26 -15.24 3.98
CA CYS A 3 11.09 -16.03 4.30
C CYS A 3 10.72 -15.80 5.78
N SER A 4 9.43 -15.56 6.07
CA SER A 4 8.93 -15.31 7.45
C SER A 4 9.46 -16.34 8.47
N GLY A 5 9.68 -17.58 8.03
CA GLY A 5 10.26 -18.63 8.86
C GLY A 5 11.67 -18.35 9.34
N LYS A 6 12.50 -17.62 8.57
CA LYS A 6 13.85 -17.21 9.00
C LYS A 6 13.78 -16.13 10.08
N ILE A 7 12.81 -15.22 9.96
CA ILE A 7 12.57 -14.15 10.95
C ILE A 7 12.09 -14.74 12.28
N LEU A 8 11.20 -15.73 12.22
CA LEU A 8 10.63 -16.39 13.40
C LEU A 8 11.51 -17.54 13.95
N GLN A 9 12.72 -17.73 13.39
CA GLN A 9 13.60 -18.86 13.73
C GLN A 9 12.89 -20.22 13.63
N ALA A 10 12.00 -20.35 12.64
CA ALA A 10 11.27 -21.59 12.41
C ALA A 10 12.24 -22.72 12.11
N THR A 11 12.18 -23.78 12.90
CA THR A 11 13.15 -24.89 12.90
C THR A 11 12.96 -25.90 11.77
N ASN A 12 11.88 -25.78 10.98
CA ASN A 12 11.62 -26.71 9.87
C ASN A 12 12.38 -26.28 8.61
N SER A 13 13.68 -26.64 8.54
CA SER A 13 14.54 -26.36 7.39
C SER A 13 14.01 -26.93 6.09
N ALA A 14 13.46 -28.14 6.09
CA ALA A 14 12.91 -28.80 4.90
C ALA A 14 11.72 -28.02 4.30
N PHE A 15 10.86 -27.43 5.15
CA PHE A 15 9.80 -26.57 4.68
C PHE A 15 10.34 -25.30 4.04
N LEU A 16 11.34 -24.65 4.65
CA LEU A 16 11.95 -23.43 4.12
C LEU A 16 12.64 -23.68 2.78
N GLU A 17 13.40 -24.77 2.67
CA GLU A 17 14.07 -25.18 1.43
C GLU A 17 13.04 -25.44 0.31
N LYS A 18 11.94 -26.15 0.63
CA LYS A 18 10.84 -26.38 -0.31
C LYS A 18 10.17 -25.07 -0.74
N ALA A 19 9.91 -24.14 0.19
CA ALA A 19 9.33 -22.85 -0.11
C ALA A 19 10.24 -22.02 -1.01
N GLU A 20 11.54 -21.96 -0.73
CA GLU A 20 12.55 -21.27 -1.56
C GLU A 20 12.62 -21.89 -2.96
N TYR A 21 12.61 -23.23 -3.06
CA TYR A 21 12.60 -23.92 -4.35
C TYR A 21 11.34 -23.57 -5.17
N VAL A 22 10.15 -23.59 -4.54
CA VAL A 22 8.89 -23.22 -5.21
C VAL A 22 8.93 -21.77 -5.68
N LEU A 23 9.38 -20.82 -4.84
CA LEU A 23 9.49 -19.41 -5.20
C LEU A 23 10.34 -19.18 -6.46
N GLN A 24 11.44 -19.94 -6.62
CA GLN A 24 12.30 -19.86 -7.81
C GLN A 24 11.62 -20.39 -9.08
N LYS A 25 10.54 -21.18 -8.95
CA LYS A 25 9.79 -21.75 -10.07
C LYS A 25 8.53 -20.95 -10.43
N LEU A 26 8.12 -20.01 -9.58
CA LEU A 26 6.98 -19.16 -9.90
C LEU A 26 7.28 -18.25 -11.08
N LEU A 27 6.28 -18.10 -11.96
CA LEU A 27 6.36 -17.17 -13.06
C LEU A 27 6.49 -15.74 -12.53
N PRO A 28 7.45 -14.94 -12.99
CA PRO A 28 7.55 -13.53 -12.59
C PRO A 28 6.36 -12.73 -13.11
N THR A 29 6.02 -11.64 -12.43
CA THR A 29 5.04 -10.67 -12.93
C THR A 29 5.48 -10.14 -14.30
N ARG A 30 4.57 -10.18 -15.30
CA ARG A 30 4.84 -9.78 -16.67
C ARG A 30 3.94 -8.63 -17.11
N ILE A 31 4.41 -7.90 -18.10
CA ILE A 31 3.67 -6.83 -18.77
C ILE A 31 3.22 -7.38 -20.12
N GLY A 32 1.94 -7.27 -20.41
CA GLY A 32 1.35 -7.68 -21.68
C GLY A 32 1.67 -6.71 -22.83
N SER A 33 1.29 -7.09 -24.04
CA SER A 33 1.46 -6.29 -25.26
C SER A 33 0.73 -4.95 -25.20
N ASP A 34 -0.34 -4.86 -24.41
CA ASP A 34 -1.11 -3.64 -24.12
C ASP A 34 -0.50 -2.74 -23.04
N GLY A 35 0.59 -3.19 -22.41
CA GLY A 35 1.32 -2.47 -21.37
C GLY A 35 0.72 -2.59 -19.99
N ARG A 36 -0.25 -3.48 -19.75
CA ARG A 36 -0.84 -3.78 -18.45
C ARG A 36 -0.13 -4.96 -17.76
N ILE A 37 -0.33 -5.12 -16.47
CA ILE A 37 0.08 -6.35 -15.76
C ILE A 37 -0.76 -7.51 -16.27
N MET A 38 -0.12 -8.59 -16.68
CA MET A 38 -0.81 -9.80 -17.12
C MET A 38 -1.47 -10.51 -15.94
N GLU A 39 -2.74 -10.83 -16.09
CA GLU A 39 -3.48 -11.62 -15.10
C GLU A 39 -3.22 -13.14 -15.29
N TRP A 40 -3.00 -13.57 -16.53
CA TRP A 40 -2.87 -14.97 -16.93
C TRP A 40 -1.49 -15.26 -17.53
N MET A 41 -1.20 -16.54 -17.75
CA MET A 41 0.06 -16.95 -18.38
C MET A 41 0.17 -16.50 -19.84
N GLU A 42 -0.96 -16.36 -20.51
CA GLU A 42 -1.08 -15.91 -21.90
C GLU A 42 -2.02 -14.72 -21.96
N GLU A 43 -1.95 -13.95 -23.05
CA GLU A 43 -2.86 -12.83 -23.28
C GLU A 43 -4.18 -13.37 -23.84
N TYR A 44 -5.27 -13.16 -23.09
CA TYR A 44 -6.62 -13.50 -23.47
C TYR A 44 -7.46 -12.24 -23.63
N GLU A 45 -8.49 -12.31 -24.48
CA GLU A 45 -9.53 -11.30 -24.54
C GLU A 45 -10.32 -11.30 -23.22
N GLU A 46 -10.45 -10.14 -22.59
CA GLU A 46 -11.18 -10.00 -21.33
C GLU A 46 -12.69 -9.90 -21.59
N CYS A 47 -13.47 -10.87 -21.12
CA CYS A 47 -14.92 -10.83 -21.18
C CYS A 47 -15.53 -9.69 -20.33
N GLU A 48 -14.83 -9.28 -19.27
CA GLU A 48 -15.27 -8.25 -18.32
C GLU A 48 -14.11 -7.30 -17.99
N PRO A 49 -13.77 -6.34 -18.87
CA PRO A 49 -12.63 -5.44 -18.67
C PRO A 49 -12.72 -4.57 -17.40
N GLY A 50 -13.94 -4.36 -16.86
CA GLY A 50 -14.19 -3.66 -15.59
C GLY A 50 -14.33 -4.57 -14.38
N HIS A 51 -13.89 -5.82 -14.47
CA HIS A 51 -14.03 -6.77 -13.36
C HIS A 51 -13.45 -6.23 -12.06
N ARG A 52 -14.21 -6.36 -10.96
CA ARG A 52 -13.85 -5.78 -9.67
C ARG A 52 -12.69 -6.48 -8.96
N HIS A 53 -12.39 -7.74 -9.34
CA HIS A 53 -11.23 -8.46 -8.81
C HIS A 53 -9.98 -8.11 -9.62
N ILE A 54 -8.92 -7.72 -8.92
CA ILE A 54 -7.64 -7.30 -9.48
C ILE A 54 -6.47 -8.02 -8.79
N SER A 55 -6.65 -9.32 -8.55
CA SER A 55 -5.70 -10.15 -7.77
C SER A 55 -4.29 -10.21 -8.36
N HIS A 56 -4.14 -10.01 -9.67
CA HIS A 56 -2.84 -9.91 -10.34
C HIS A 56 -2.04 -8.66 -9.94
N LEU A 57 -2.68 -7.68 -9.28
CA LEU A 57 -2.01 -6.52 -8.67
C LEU A 57 -1.61 -6.75 -7.20
N TYR A 58 -1.71 -7.98 -6.67
CA TYR A 58 -1.25 -8.32 -5.32
C TYR A 58 0.21 -7.90 -5.07
N GLY A 59 1.05 -7.96 -6.11
CA GLY A 59 2.44 -7.52 -6.04
C GLY A 59 2.62 -6.04 -5.69
N LEU A 60 1.63 -5.18 -6.02
CA LEU A 60 1.61 -3.76 -5.66
C LEU A 60 1.02 -3.57 -4.25
N HIS A 61 -0.16 -4.14 -3.97
CA HIS A 61 -0.81 -4.12 -2.67
C HIS A 61 -1.61 -5.43 -2.45
N PRO A 62 -1.47 -6.08 -1.28
CA PRO A 62 -0.75 -5.69 -0.06
C PRO A 62 0.75 -6.04 -0.05
N SER A 63 1.28 -6.69 -1.09
CA SER A 63 2.71 -6.95 -1.20
C SER A 63 3.51 -5.68 -1.54
N GLU A 64 4.83 -5.81 -1.57
CA GLU A 64 5.79 -4.74 -1.87
C GLU A 64 6.74 -5.16 -3.00
N GLN A 65 6.30 -6.08 -3.86
CA GLN A 65 7.07 -6.57 -5.00
C GLN A 65 7.09 -5.56 -6.14
N ILE A 66 6.00 -4.79 -6.28
CA ILE A 66 5.87 -3.69 -7.23
C ILE A 66 5.92 -2.39 -6.45
N THR A 67 6.88 -1.52 -6.77
CA THR A 67 7.04 -0.21 -6.14
C THR A 67 7.42 0.84 -7.18
N VAL A 68 7.05 2.09 -6.93
CA VAL A 68 7.31 3.21 -7.84
C VAL A 68 8.81 3.42 -8.08
N ASP A 69 9.63 3.22 -7.05
CA ASP A 69 11.07 3.50 -7.09
C ASP A 69 11.94 2.31 -7.50
N ASN A 70 11.60 1.07 -7.09
CA ASN A 70 12.45 -0.09 -7.40
C ASN A 70 12.01 -0.84 -8.66
N THR A 71 10.72 -0.79 -9.02
CA THR A 71 10.16 -1.48 -10.20
C THR A 71 9.25 -0.54 -11.00
N PRO A 72 9.76 0.63 -11.46
CA PRO A 72 8.91 1.68 -12.05
C PRO A 72 8.13 1.22 -13.28
N LYS A 73 8.68 0.31 -14.10
CA LYS A 73 7.97 -0.25 -15.26
C LYS A 73 6.76 -1.09 -14.87
N LEU A 74 6.88 -1.90 -13.80
CA LEU A 74 5.75 -2.68 -13.28
C LEU A 74 4.73 -1.77 -12.59
N ALA A 75 5.17 -0.73 -11.89
CA ALA A 75 4.28 0.25 -11.28
C ALA A 75 3.45 1.00 -12.34
N GLU A 76 4.06 1.39 -13.45
CA GLU A 76 3.35 2.01 -14.58
C GLU A 76 2.37 1.04 -15.25
N ALA A 77 2.74 -0.23 -15.44
CA ALA A 77 1.85 -1.25 -15.96
C ALA A 77 0.66 -1.53 -15.02
N ALA A 78 0.90 -1.50 -13.70
CA ALA A 78 -0.17 -1.61 -12.70
C ALA A 78 -1.10 -0.39 -12.76
N ARG A 79 -0.59 0.83 -12.95
CA ARG A 79 -1.40 2.03 -13.17
C ARG A 79 -2.31 1.87 -14.37
N LYS A 80 -1.79 1.46 -15.52
CA LYS A 80 -2.60 1.19 -16.74
C LYS A 80 -3.67 0.14 -16.51
N THR A 81 -3.37 -0.90 -15.74
CA THR A 81 -4.35 -1.93 -15.36
C THR A 81 -5.52 -1.30 -14.58
N LEU A 82 -5.22 -0.49 -13.55
CA LEU A 82 -6.22 0.19 -12.75
C LEU A 82 -7.07 1.17 -13.57
N GLU A 83 -6.44 1.98 -14.41
CA GLU A 83 -7.13 2.91 -15.32
C GLU A 83 -8.09 2.19 -16.25
N THR A 84 -7.67 1.04 -16.81
CA THR A 84 -8.52 0.22 -17.67
C THR A 84 -9.71 -0.34 -16.90
N ARG A 85 -9.49 -0.88 -15.70
CA ARG A 85 -10.57 -1.39 -14.83
C ARG A 85 -11.57 -0.29 -14.49
N LEU A 86 -11.10 0.89 -14.05
CA LEU A 86 -11.94 2.02 -13.70
C LEU A 86 -12.73 2.57 -14.90
N LYS A 87 -12.09 2.72 -16.06
CA LYS A 87 -12.73 3.17 -17.30
C LYS A 87 -13.91 2.28 -17.72
N ASN A 88 -13.85 0.99 -17.39
CA ASN A 88 -14.87 0.00 -17.71
C ASN A 88 -15.81 -0.31 -16.53
N GLY A 89 -15.91 0.58 -15.52
CA GLY A 89 -16.85 0.47 -14.41
C GLY A 89 -16.36 -0.33 -13.19
N GLY A 90 -15.09 -0.66 -13.12
CA GLY A 90 -14.48 -1.32 -11.95
C GLY A 90 -14.58 -0.47 -10.68
N GLY A 91 -14.46 -1.11 -9.52
CA GLY A 91 -14.51 -0.42 -8.23
C GLY A 91 -15.91 0.01 -7.78
N HIS A 92 -16.97 -0.62 -8.27
CA HIS A 92 -18.36 -0.27 -7.97
C HIS A 92 -18.86 -0.79 -6.62
N THR A 93 -18.11 -1.64 -5.92
CA THR A 93 -18.44 -2.13 -4.57
C THR A 93 -17.48 -1.52 -3.55
N GLY A 94 -17.89 -1.43 -2.27
CA GLY A 94 -17.09 -0.77 -1.26
C GLY A 94 -15.69 -1.37 -1.09
N TRP A 95 -15.57 -2.69 -0.91
CA TRP A 95 -14.26 -3.32 -0.77
C TRP A 95 -13.38 -3.19 -2.03
N SER A 96 -13.97 -3.28 -3.22
CA SER A 96 -13.21 -3.12 -4.46
C SER A 96 -12.72 -1.68 -4.65
N ARG A 97 -13.54 -0.70 -4.26
CA ARG A 97 -13.13 0.71 -4.23
C ARG A 97 -12.03 0.96 -3.22
N ALA A 98 -12.16 0.42 -2.00
CA ALA A 98 -11.13 0.50 -0.98
C ALA A 98 -9.80 -0.11 -1.47
N TRP A 99 -9.84 -1.22 -2.20
CA TRP A 99 -8.65 -1.83 -2.78
C TRP A 99 -7.98 -0.93 -3.83
N ILE A 100 -8.77 -0.29 -4.69
CA ILE A 100 -8.27 0.71 -5.66
C ILE A 100 -7.60 1.88 -4.95
N ILE A 101 -8.17 2.40 -3.85
CA ILE A 101 -7.55 3.47 -3.06
C ILE A 101 -6.17 3.04 -2.55
N ASN A 102 -6.05 1.82 -2.00
CA ASN A 102 -4.78 1.27 -1.55
C ASN A 102 -3.74 1.18 -2.68
N HIS A 103 -4.15 0.74 -3.87
CA HIS A 103 -3.25 0.68 -5.02
C HIS A 103 -2.74 2.06 -5.44
N TYR A 104 -3.61 3.07 -5.51
CA TYR A 104 -3.16 4.43 -5.84
C TYR A 104 -2.32 5.05 -4.72
N ALA A 105 -2.58 4.73 -3.45
CA ALA A 105 -1.69 5.09 -2.35
C ALA A 105 -0.28 4.50 -2.56
N LYS A 106 -0.18 3.22 -2.96
CA LYS A 106 1.12 2.56 -3.28
C LYS A 106 1.79 3.11 -4.54
N LEU A 107 1.02 3.65 -5.48
CA LEU A 107 1.54 4.36 -6.66
C LEU A 107 1.90 5.82 -6.37
N TRP A 108 1.80 6.27 -5.13
CA TRP A 108 2.05 7.64 -4.67
C TRP A 108 1.18 8.69 -5.36
N ASP A 109 -0.01 8.27 -5.79
CA ASP A 109 -0.98 9.11 -6.45
C ASP A 109 -2.09 9.52 -5.47
N GLY A 110 -1.81 10.56 -4.69
CA GLY A 110 -2.73 11.06 -3.65
C GLY A 110 -4.03 11.61 -4.21
N GLU A 111 -4.00 12.23 -5.39
CA GLU A 111 -5.20 12.84 -5.99
C GLU A 111 -6.20 11.78 -6.45
N ILE A 112 -5.74 10.74 -7.15
CA ILE A 112 -6.65 9.68 -7.58
C ILE A 112 -7.11 8.85 -6.38
N ALA A 113 -6.24 8.59 -5.40
CA ALA A 113 -6.63 7.93 -4.14
C ALA A 113 -7.74 8.72 -3.42
N TYR A 114 -7.56 10.03 -3.25
CA TYR A 114 -8.54 10.91 -2.63
C TYR A 114 -9.86 10.97 -3.39
N HIS A 115 -9.83 11.12 -4.71
CA HIS A 115 -11.03 11.07 -5.54
C HIS A 115 -11.81 9.74 -5.33
N ASN A 116 -11.13 8.62 -5.22
CA ASN A 116 -11.79 7.34 -4.94
C ASN A 116 -12.32 7.25 -3.49
N ILE A 117 -11.75 7.95 -2.51
CA ILE A 117 -12.33 8.09 -1.17
C ILE A 117 -13.66 8.86 -1.27
N GLU A 118 -13.70 9.99 -1.99
CA GLU A 118 -14.93 10.77 -2.20
C GLU A 118 -16.02 9.91 -2.87
N GLN A 119 -15.67 9.15 -3.91
CA GLN A 119 -16.59 8.23 -4.57
C GLN A 119 -17.11 7.14 -3.63
N MET A 120 -16.25 6.60 -2.78
CA MET A 120 -16.65 5.59 -1.79
C MET A 120 -17.65 6.17 -0.78
N LEU A 121 -17.36 7.35 -0.23
CA LEU A 121 -18.23 8.03 0.72
C LEU A 121 -19.59 8.41 0.08
N ALA A 122 -19.59 8.78 -1.19
CA ALA A 122 -20.80 9.16 -1.89
C ALA A 122 -21.72 7.99 -2.26
N SER A 123 -21.16 6.79 -2.55
CA SER A 123 -21.92 5.70 -3.17
C SER A 123 -21.84 4.35 -2.46
N SER A 124 -20.83 4.12 -1.66
CA SER A 124 -20.51 2.80 -1.08
C SER A 124 -20.48 2.77 0.44
N ILE A 125 -20.95 3.83 1.11
CA ILE A 125 -21.05 3.94 2.56
C ILE A 125 -22.47 4.32 2.95
N TYR A 126 -23.02 3.64 3.97
CA TYR A 126 -24.28 4.04 4.59
C TYR A 126 -24.09 5.24 5.54
N PRO A 127 -25.17 5.95 5.93
CA PRO A 127 -25.08 7.07 6.88
C PRO A 127 -24.45 6.71 8.24
N ASN A 128 -24.48 5.44 8.64
CA ASN A 128 -23.81 4.91 9.84
C ASN A 128 -22.35 4.54 9.60
N LEU A 129 -21.79 4.90 8.46
CA LEU A 129 -20.43 4.62 7.99
C LEU A 129 -20.12 3.15 7.70
N PHE A 130 -21.10 2.27 7.71
CA PHE A 130 -20.89 0.89 7.28
C PHE A 130 -20.77 0.80 5.76
N ASP A 131 -19.89 -0.06 5.29
CA ASP A 131 -19.71 -0.35 3.88
C ASP A 131 -20.99 -0.90 3.24
N ARG A 132 -21.23 -0.49 2.00
CA ARG A 132 -22.35 -0.92 1.18
C ARG A 132 -21.85 -1.70 -0.02
N HIS A 133 -22.00 -3.03 0.06
CA HIS A 133 -21.65 -3.88 -1.08
C HIS A 133 -22.83 -4.15 -2.02
N PRO A 134 -24.07 -4.23 -1.68
CA PRO A 134 -24.95 -4.93 -0.74
C PRO A 134 -24.86 -6.45 -0.82
N PRO A 135 -25.02 -7.21 0.31
CA PRO A 135 -25.22 -6.68 1.66
C PRO A 135 -23.96 -6.03 2.24
N PHE A 136 -24.01 -5.57 3.51
CA PHE A 136 -22.87 -5.07 4.25
C PHE A 136 -21.68 -6.06 4.26
N GLN A 137 -20.48 -5.55 4.00
CA GLN A 137 -19.22 -6.26 4.12
C GLN A 137 -18.20 -5.35 4.80
N ILE A 138 -17.66 -5.76 5.94
CA ILE A 138 -16.72 -4.96 6.74
C ILE A 138 -15.40 -4.68 6.00
N ASP A 139 -15.12 -5.46 4.96
CA ASP A 139 -13.90 -5.36 4.16
C ASP A 139 -13.64 -3.96 3.62
N GLY A 140 -14.69 -3.27 3.14
CA GLY A 140 -14.59 -1.90 2.67
C GLY A 140 -14.19 -0.93 3.77
N ASN A 141 -14.73 -1.10 4.99
CA ASN A 141 -14.38 -0.27 6.14
C ASN A 141 -12.91 -0.44 6.53
N PHE A 142 -12.43 -1.67 6.64
CA PHE A 142 -11.02 -1.93 6.95
C PHE A 142 -10.11 -1.48 5.80
N GLY A 143 -10.52 -1.75 4.56
CA GLY A 143 -9.74 -1.38 3.39
C GLY A 143 -9.55 0.12 3.24
N VAL A 144 -10.58 0.96 3.45
CA VAL A 144 -10.45 2.41 3.31
C VAL A 144 -9.62 3.03 4.44
N THR A 145 -9.76 2.54 5.67
CA THR A 145 -8.93 3.01 6.79
C THR A 145 -7.46 2.64 6.61
N ALA A 146 -7.18 1.43 6.10
CA ALA A 146 -5.83 1.02 5.73
C ALA A 146 -5.27 1.89 4.59
N ALA A 147 -6.09 2.21 3.57
CA ALA A 147 -5.67 3.05 2.46
C ALA A 147 -5.28 4.47 2.91
N ILE A 148 -6.06 5.09 3.81
CA ILE A 148 -5.74 6.40 4.38
C ILE A 148 -4.41 6.33 5.14
N ALA A 149 -4.15 5.27 5.91
CA ALA A 149 -2.87 5.08 6.58
C ALA A 149 -1.72 4.93 5.56
N GLU A 150 -1.90 4.16 4.48
CA GLU A 150 -0.92 4.00 3.39
C GLU A 150 -0.65 5.30 2.61
N MET A 151 -1.65 6.19 2.48
CA MET A 151 -1.44 7.52 1.89
C MET A 151 -0.51 8.40 2.74
N LEU A 152 -0.51 8.19 4.06
CA LEU A 152 0.27 8.98 5.02
C LEU A 152 1.62 8.36 5.36
N VAL A 153 1.68 7.03 5.51
CA VAL A 153 2.90 6.31 5.91
C VAL A 153 2.95 4.95 5.22
N GLN A 154 4.04 4.68 4.53
CA GLN A 154 4.36 3.34 4.03
C GLN A 154 5.62 2.83 4.69
N SER A 155 5.58 1.61 5.21
CA SER A 155 6.74 1.05 5.90
C SER A 155 7.04 -0.39 5.47
N THR A 156 8.32 -0.64 5.23
CA THR A 156 8.91 -1.97 5.03
C THR A 156 9.86 -2.28 6.19
N ALA A 157 10.49 -3.45 6.18
CA ALA A 157 11.54 -3.77 7.14
C ALA A 157 12.77 -2.82 7.04
N GLU A 158 12.96 -2.16 5.89
CA GLU A 158 14.16 -1.41 5.57
C GLU A 158 13.93 0.11 5.51
N ARG A 159 12.70 0.55 5.32
CA ARG A 159 12.38 1.97 5.09
C ARG A 159 10.97 2.36 5.52
N ILE A 160 10.83 3.63 5.85
CA ILE A 160 9.57 4.32 6.15
C ILE A 160 9.48 5.51 5.21
N ILE A 161 8.40 5.60 4.44
CA ILE A 161 8.13 6.69 3.52
C ILE A 161 7.02 7.56 4.11
N LEU A 162 7.28 8.85 4.25
CA LEU A 162 6.37 9.79 4.89
C LEU A 162 5.61 10.61 3.85
N LEU A 163 4.29 10.67 4.02
CA LEU A 163 3.34 11.40 3.18
C LEU A 163 3.48 11.09 1.68
N PRO A 164 3.61 9.79 1.28
CA PRO A 164 3.88 9.45 -0.12
C PRO A 164 2.75 9.82 -1.07
N ALA A 165 1.50 9.83 -0.58
CA ALA A 165 0.30 10.08 -1.37
C ALA A 165 -0.63 11.11 -0.70
N LEU A 166 -0.05 12.20 -0.19
CA LEU A 166 -0.81 13.29 0.42
C LEU A 166 -1.54 14.09 -0.67
N PRO A 167 -2.90 14.13 -0.69
CA PRO A 167 -3.64 14.90 -1.68
C PRO A 167 -3.61 16.39 -1.38
N VAL A 168 -3.82 17.23 -2.41
CA VAL A 168 -3.88 18.70 -2.28
C VAL A 168 -4.98 19.14 -1.31
N ALA A 169 -6.07 18.39 -1.20
CA ALA A 169 -7.15 18.68 -0.26
C ALA A 169 -6.73 18.59 1.22
N TRP A 170 -5.67 17.84 1.55
CA TRP A 170 -5.18 17.70 2.93
C TRP A 170 -4.03 18.65 3.22
N THR A 171 -4.31 19.96 3.14
CA THR A 171 -3.32 21.04 3.33
C THR A 171 -2.63 20.98 4.68
N THR A 172 -3.40 20.72 5.73
CA THR A 172 -2.93 20.68 7.13
C THR A 172 -3.57 19.50 7.83
N GLY A 173 -2.81 18.79 8.65
CA GLY A 173 -3.33 17.66 9.39
C GLY A 173 -2.32 17.02 10.33
N SER A 174 -2.80 16.03 11.05
CA SER A 174 -1.97 15.19 11.93
C SER A 174 -2.54 13.79 12.04
N VAL A 175 -1.66 12.83 12.29
CA VAL A 175 -2.01 11.46 12.64
C VAL A 175 -1.12 11.01 13.78
N LYS A 176 -1.66 10.21 14.70
CA LYS A 176 -0.92 9.69 15.86
C LYS A 176 -1.04 8.18 15.95
N GLY A 177 0.04 7.53 16.35
CA GLY A 177 0.05 6.13 16.72
C GLY A 177 -0.10 5.15 15.57
N LEU A 178 0.26 5.51 14.33
CA LEU A 178 0.27 4.55 13.22
C LEU A 178 1.35 3.49 13.44
N ARG A 179 0.95 2.22 13.40
CA ARG A 179 1.90 1.10 13.51
C ARG A 179 2.71 0.95 12.23
N ILE A 180 4.02 0.80 12.39
CA ILE A 180 4.97 0.61 11.30
C ILE A 180 5.76 -0.70 11.48
N LYS A 181 6.36 -1.18 10.40
CA LYS A 181 7.23 -2.38 10.43
C LYS A 181 8.42 -2.15 11.37
N GLY A 182 8.84 -3.21 12.05
CA GLY A 182 9.92 -3.14 13.03
C GLY A 182 9.43 -2.92 14.47
N ASN A 183 8.13 -3.15 14.74
CA ASN A 183 7.49 -3.02 16.04
C ASN A 183 7.67 -1.61 16.64
N ALA A 184 7.29 -0.61 15.87
CA ALA A 184 7.31 0.79 16.27
C ALA A 184 5.99 1.47 15.89
N GLU A 185 5.78 2.66 16.39
CA GLU A 185 4.69 3.54 15.95
C GLU A 185 5.21 4.90 15.54
N ILE A 186 4.43 5.60 14.71
CA ILE A 186 4.78 6.90 14.17
C ILE A 186 3.61 7.86 14.29
N SER A 187 3.92 9.10 14.60
CA SER A 187 3.00 10.24 14.61
C SER A 187 3.54 11.33 13.70
N LEU A 188 2.66 11.94 12.91
CA LEU A 188 3.01 12.98 11.95
C LEU A 188 2.13 14.20 12.13
N LYS A 189 2.69 15.38 11.86
CA LYS A 189 1.96 16.64 11.68
C LYS A 189 2.48 17.32 10.42
N TRP A 190 1.59 17.88 9.62
CA TRP A 190 1.93 18.63 8.42
C TRP A 190 1.11 19.91 8.33
N GLU A 191 1.71 20.93 7.75
CA GLU A 191 1.11 22.24 7.47
C GLU A 191 1.55 22.69 6.07
N GLU A 192 0.64 23.26 5.30
CA GLU A 192 0.90 23.67 3.92
C GLU A 192 1.56 22.55 3.08
N HIS A 193 1.05 21.31 3.21
CA HIS A 193 1.58 20.08 2.56
C HIS A 193 3.04 19.76 2.93
N LYS A 194 3.59 20.35 3.99
CA LYS A 194 4.96 20.10 4.46
C LYS A 194 4.90 19.41 5.81
N LEU A 195 5.65 18.33 5.96
CA LEU A 195 5.83 17.69 7.25
C LEU A 195 6.53 18.67 8.21
N THR A 196 5.89 18.95 9.34
CA THR A 196 6.43 19.85 10.39
C THR A 196 6.96 19.06 11.57
N GLU A 197 6.32 17.96 11.92
CA GLU A 197 6.73 17.12 13.05
C GLU A 197 6.61 15.63 12.67
N CYS A 198 7.58 14.84 13.11
CA CYS A 198 7.55 13.40 13.02
C CYS A 198 8.10 12.80 14.30
N THR A 199 7.29 12.01 15.01
CA THR A 199 7.70 11.30 16.22
C THR A 199 7.65 9.80 15.96
N ILE A 200 8.71 9.08 16.29
CA ILE A 200 8.76 7.61 16.22
C ILE A 200 9.06 7.08 17.61
N HIS A 201 8.24 6.12 18.07
CA HIS A 201 8.46 5.36 19.29
C HIS A 201 8.76 3.89 18.95
N ALA A 202 9.88 3.38 19.39
CA ALA A 202 10.35 2.02 19.11
C ALA A 202 10.02 1.08 20.29
N TYR A 203 9.19 0.05 20.05
CA TYR A 203 8.88 -0.98 21.06
C TYR A 203 9.93 -2.11 21.08
N GLU A 204 10.71 -2.22 20.03
CA GLU A 204 11.90 -3.06 19.91
C GLU A 204 12.99 -2.28 19.17
N LYS A 205 14.23 -2.78 19.17
CA LYS A 205 15.32 -2.13 18.42
C LYS A 205 14.93 -1.95 16.95
N LEU A 206 14.91 -0.71 16.49
CA LEU A 206 14.54 -0.31 15.13
C LEU A 206 15.79 0.17 14.39
N HIS A 207 16.05 -0.43 13.22
CA HIS A 207 17.08 0.02 12.30
C HIS A 207 16.44 0.17 10.91
N THR A 208 16.24 1.43 10.45
CA THR A 208 15.52 1.72 9.22
C THR A 208 16.00 3.02 8.57
N ARG A 209 15.46 3.33 7.42
CA ARG A 209 15.64 4.62 6.73
C ARG A 209 14.30 5.34 6.64
N ILE A 210 14.28 6.60 6.97
CA ILE A 210 13.14 7.49 6.73
C ILE A 210 13.36 8.19 5.40
N ILE A 211 12.34 8.18 4.57
CA ILE A 211 12.32 8.87 3.27
C ILE A 211 11.17 9.88 3.32
N TYR A 212 11.50 11.14 3.11
CA TYR A 212 10.54 12.22 2.95
C TYR A 212 10.95 13.08 1.75
N ARG A 213 10.15 13.08 0.70
CA ARG A 213 10.48 13.71 -0.59
C ARG A 213 11.87 13.22 -1.08
N ASN A 214 12.81 14.15 -1.29
CA ASN A 214 14.16 13.85 -1.78
C ASN A 214 15.19 13.62 -0.65
N LYS A 215 14.74 13.59 0.62
CA LYS A 215 15.62 13.39 1.77
C LYS A 215 15.53 11.95 2.27
N THR A 216 16.68 11.37 2.58
CA THR A 216 16.79 10.05 3.22
C THR A 216 17.64 10.16 4.47
N MET A 217 17.14 9.65 5.60
CA MET A 217 17.82 9.68 6.89
C MET A 217 17.84 8.27 7.48
N LYS A 218 19.01 7.82 7.93
CA LYS A 218 19.14 6.57 8.70
C LYS A 218 18.68 6.80 10.14
N ILE A 219 17.91 5.88 10.67
CA ILE A 219 17.41 5.90 12.05
C ILE A 219 17.80 4.59 12.72
N ILE A 220 18.36 4.72 13.91
CA ILE A 220 18.60 3.64 14.85
C ILE A 220 17.98 4.07 16.17
N LEU A 221 17.06 3.28 16.70
CA LEU A 221 16.44 3.49 18.01
C LEU A 221 16.57 2.20 18.81
N GLU A 222 16.90 2.33 20.07
CA GLU A 222 16.85 1.22 21.00
C GLU A 222 15.42 1.01 21.50
N LYS A 223 15.15 -0.15 22.12
CA LYS A 223 13.85 -0.47 22.70
C LYS A 223 13.42 0.61 23.71
N GLY A 224 12.20 1.11 23.56
CA GLY A 224 11.61 2.15 24.40
C GLY A 224 12.05 3.56 24.05
N GLU A 225 12.92 3.74 23.06
CA GLU A 225 13.38 5.07 22.64
C GLU A 225 12.33 5.77 21.78
N GLU A 226 12.22 7.07 21.98
CA GLU A 226 11.41 7.97 21.18
C GLU A 226 12.30 9.02 20.51
N LYS A 227 12.00 9.33 19.27
CA LYS A 227 12.70 10.35 18.49
C LYS A 227 11.73 11.30 17.82
N ASN A 228 11.91 12.58 18.14
CA ASN A 228 11.24 13.70 17.50
C ASN A 228 12.13 14.29 16.41
N MET A 229 11.54 14.59 15.25
CA MET A 229 12.24 15.13 14.09
C MET A 229 11.42 16.26 13.47
N MET A 230 12.10 17.33 13.10
CA MET A 230 11.61 18.37 12.18
C MET A 230 12.31 18.16 10.84
N LEU A 231 11.58 18.02 9.74
CA LEU A 231 12.13 17.59 8.44
C LEU A 231 11.92 18.63 7.33
#